data_fb12a4e3ceec67e111faa91a627f64b5
#
_entry.id   fb12a4e3ceec67e111faa91a627f64b5
#
_cell.length_a   1.000
_cell.length_b   1.000
_cell.length_c   1.000
_cell.angle_alpha   90.00
_cell.angle_beta   90.00
_cell.angle_gamma   90.00
#
_symmetry.space_group_name_H-M   'P 1'
#
loop_
_entity.id
_entity.type
_entity.pdbx_description
1 polymer ?
#
loop_
_entity_poly.entity_id
_entity_poly.type
_entity_poly.pdbx_seq_one_letter_code
_entity_poly.pdbx_strand_id
1 'polypeptide(L)'
;MNTWKKELSFIFVLLLVAALTACGSTNEETNGEQSGAGTEVSEEEITIAQINWAENIAVTNMWKVILEDKGYDVTLSLLDMGVTMEALATSEIDLSLEIWLPVQDANYLETYEDTINFSESTWFDNAKVGLVVPTYLEEVNSVEDLNEHKELFDGEIIGFDSGAGTMEVTEQLIEDYNLEFELLPSSEPAMIAAIGQAIENEEPIVSPLWSPHSVFSNYDLKFLDDPQKTFGGVEKIHHASRLGFEEDHPEVSEWLKNWKMDDEEIGELIDYVESAEDPLDGAKEWIEENQELIGEWVK
;
A
#
# COMPACT_ATOMS: atom_id res chain seq x y z
N MET A 1 -17.28 50.67 31.29
CA MET A 1 -16.70 51.25 32.52
C MET A 1 -15.54 50.41 32.94
N ASN A 2 -14.40 51.07 32.93
CA ASN A 2 -13.09 50.77 33.55
C ASN A 2 -12.30 49.57 33.00
N THR A 3 -11.36 49.77 32.08
CA THR A 3 -10.04 50.49 32.11
C THR A 3 -9.18 50.18 33.35
N TRP A 4 -8.00 49.62 33.10
CA TRP A 4 -6.70 50.02 33.54
C TRP A 4 -5.70 48.95 33.16
N LYS A 5 -4.84 49.16 32.17
CA LYS A 5 -3.61 49.97 32.13
C LYS A 5 -2.49 49.41 33.02
N LYS A 6 -1.43 49.13 32.26
CA LYS A 6 -0.05 49.61 32.41
C LYS A 6 0.85 48.64 33.15
N GLU A 7 2.01 48.44 32.78
CA GLU A 7 3.15 48.98 32.06
C GLU A 7 4.45 48.33 32.59
N LEU A 8 5.38 48.13 31.69
CA LEU A 8 6.80 48.40 31.77
C LEU A 8 7.66 47.84 32.91
N SER A 9 8.74 47.21 32.52
CA SER A 9 10.17 47.59 32.66
C SER A 9 11.06 46.41 32.32
N PHE A 10 11.89 46.39 31.33
CA PHE A 10 13.14 47.06 30.97
C PHE A 10 14.24 46.99 32.03
N ILE A 11 15.45 46.69 31.53
CA ILE A 11 16.80 46.92 32.06
C ILE A 11 17.57 45.63 32.28
N PHE A 12 18.49 45.27 31.40
CA PHE A 12 19.86 45.71 31.19
C PHE A 12 20.89 44.98 32.03
N VAL A 13 21.89 44.41 31.44
CA VAL A 13 23.35 44.60 31.55
C VAL A 13 24.01 43.32 31.01
N LEU A 14 24.67 43.25 29.98
CA LEU A 14 25.89 43.67 29.26
C LEU A 14 27.19 43.49 30.05
N LEU A 15 28.21 42.94 29.35
CA LEU A 15 29.66 42.93 29.59
C LEU A 15 30.23 41.73 30.38
N LEU A 16 31.31 41.08 30.00
CA LEU A 16 32.64 41.44 29.42
C LEU A 16 33.31 40.12 28.94
N VAL A 17 33.80 39.93 27.77
CA VAL A 17 35.04 40.17 27.05
C VAL A 17 36.32 39.88 27.84
N ALA A 18 37.13 39.03 27.28
CA ALA A 18 38.58 39.07 27.00
C ALA A 18 39.21 37.68 27.14
N ALA A 19 39.65 37.03 26.13
CA ALA A 19 40.86 37.17 25.29
C ALA A 19 42.18 36.93 26.06
N LEU A 20 42.93 35.99 25.57
CA LEU A 20 44.30 36.15 25.05
C LEU A 20 45.04 34.80 25.06
N THR A 21 45.26 34.27 23.91
CA THR A 21 46.56 33.94 23.26
C THR A 21 47.71 33.44 24.11
N ALA A 22 48.28 32.30 23.72
CA ALA A 22 49.73 32.15 23.59
C ALA A 22 50.05 30.93 22.71
N CYS A 23 50.84 31.16 21.69
CA CYS A 23 51.58 30.20 20.88
C CYS A 23 52.62 29.45 21.70
N GLY A 24 52.91 28.22 21.27
CA GLY A 24 54.09 27.48 21.70
C GLY A 24 54.22 26.20 20.90
N SER A 25 55.02 26.24 19.83
CA SER A 25 55.50 25.09 19.08
C SER A 25 56.44 24.22 19.88
N THR A 26 56.28 22.92 19.88
CA THR A 26 57.40 21.96 19.85
C THR A 26 56.89 20.64 19.28
N ASN A 27 57.57 20.16 18.23
CA ASN A 27 57.48 18.81 17.69
C ASN A 27 57.93 17.81 18.74
N GLU A 28 57.16 16.72 18.88
CA GLU A 28 57.71 15.38 19.12
C GLU A 28 56.77 14.33 18.49
N GLU A 29 57.38 13.59 17.56
CA GLU A 29 56.80 12.38 16.97
C GLU A 29 56.61 11.32 18.06
N THR A 30 55.40 10.77 18.16
CA THR A 30 55.20 9.41 18.68
C THR A 30 54.04 8.75 17.96
N ASN A 31 54.37 7.57 17.47
CA ASN A 31 53.57 6.61 16.74
C ASN A 31 52.15 6.38 17.26
N GLY A 32 51.22 6.31 16.31
CA GLY A 32 50.31 5.24 16.02
C GLY A 32 49.36 4.78 17.12
N GLU A 33 48.14 5.21 17.00
CA GLU A 33 47.00 4.31 17.05
C GLU A 33 45.96 4.89 16.10
N GLN A 34 45.81 4.20 14.98
CA GLN A 34 44.77 4.44 14.00
C GLN A 34 43.47 3.97 14.64
N SER A 35 42.83 4.88 15.37
CA SER A 35 41.43 4.71 15.75
C SER A 35 40.65 4.66 14.43
N GLY A 36 40.22 3.46 14.07
CA GLY A 36 39.31 3.28 12.96
C GLY A 36 38.11 4.19 13.22
N ALA A 37 37.97 5.22 12.40
CA ALA A 37 36.70 5.86 12.20
C ALA A 37 35.79 4.74 11.68
N GLY A 38 34.91 4.22 12.56
CA GLY A 38 33.76 3.48 12.10
C GLY A 38 33.06 4.41 11.12
N THR A 39 33.01 4.02 9.89
CA THR A 39 32.10 4.59 8.93
C THR A 39 30.73 4.34 9.56
N GLU A 40 30.09 5.37 10.08
CA GLU A 40 28.65 5.33 10.30
C GLU A 40 28.10 5.04 8.90
N VAL A 41 27.64 3.81 8.68
CA VAL A 41 26.81 3.46 7.55
C VAL A 41 25.58 4.31 7.78
N SER A 42 25.39 5.36 7.00
CA SER A 42 24.11 6.05 6.96
C SER A 42 23.13 5.02 6.46
N GLU A 43 22.19 4.61 7.31
CA GLU A 43 21.07 3.80 6.88
C GLU A 43 20.37 4.58 5.78
N GLU A 44 20.26 3.99 4.59
CA GLU A 44 19.57 4.63 3.48
C GLU A 44 18.07 4.52 3.76
N GLU A 45 17.42 5.67 3.88
CA GLU A 45 15.98 5.74 4.19
C GLU A 45 15.16 5.37 2.94
N ILE A 46 14.12 4.53 3.11
CA ILE A 46 13.14 4.19 2.08
C ILE A 46 11.74 4.33 2.67
N THR A 47 10.88 5.10 2.02
CA THR A 47 9.48 5.24 2.40
C THR A 47 8.59 4.48 1.42
N ILE A 48 7.84 3.50 1.92
CA ILE A 48 6.89 2.70 1.15
C ILE A 48 5.48 3.14 1.51
N ALA A 49 4.64 3.41 0.50
CA ALA A 49 3.22 3.59 0.73
C ALA A 49 2.59 2.29 1.21
N GLN A 50 1.82 2.36 2.27
CA GLN A 50 0.95 1.29 2.72
C GLN A 50 -0.49 1.76 2.57
N ILE A 51 -1.30 0.99 1.83
CA ILE A 51 -2.72 1.20 1.72
C ILE A 51 -3.40 0.20 2.66
N ASN A 52 -4.53 0.56 3.24
CA ASN A 52 -5.21 -0.30 4.22
C ASN A 52 -6.01 -1.42 3.54
N TRP A 53 -5.34 -2.19 2.66
CA TRP A 53 -5.85 -3.36 1.95
C TRP A 53 -5.06 -4.61 2.35
N ALA A 54 -5.74 -5.75 2.44
CA ALA A 54 -5.19 -6.97 3.03
C ALA A 54 -3.85 -7.39 2.41
N GLU A 55 -3.79 -7.52 1.08
CA GLU A 55 -2.58 -7.90 0.37
C GLU A 55 -1.49 -6.82 0.44
N ASN A 56 -1.88 -5.53 0.39
CA ASN A 56 -0.91 -4.44 0.47
C ASN A 56 -0.25 -4.35 1.84
N ILE A 57 -1.03 -4.51 2.93
CA ILE A 57 -0.49 -4.60 4.29
C ILE A 57 0.50 -5.76 4.36
N ALA A 58 0.15 -6.91 3.79
CA ALA A 58 0.99 -8.09 3.81
C ALA A 58 2.33 -7.87 3.10
N VAL A 59 2.31 -7.43 1.84
CA VAL A 59 3.54 -7.27 1.05
C VAL A 59 4.40 -6.09 1.51
N THR A 60 3.80 -4.99 2.01
CA THR A 60 4.57 -3.85 2.50
C THR A 60 5.29 -4.16 3.81
N ASN A 61 4.66 -4.92 4.72
CA ASN A 61 5.33 -5.39 5.93
C ASN A 61 6.42 -6.43 5.61
N MET A 62 6.19 -7.33 4.68
CA MET A 62 7.22 -8.27 4.19
C MET A 62 8.44 -7.52 3.64
N TRP A 63 8.23 -6.59 2.71
CA TRP A 63 9.34 -5.82 2.13
C TRP A 63 10.05 -4.93 3.15
N LYS A 64 9.32 -4.38 4.14
CA LYS A 64 9.96 -3.66 5.24
C LYS A 64 10.95 -4.56 5.98
N VAL A 65 10.56 -5.76 6.37
CA VAL A 65 11.45 -6.71 7.06
C VAL A 65 12.66 -7.07 6.18
N ILE A 66 12.43 -7.38 4.91
CA ILE A 66 13.50 -7.75 3.97
C ILE A 66 14.52 -6.63 3.84
N LEU A 67 14.06 -5.39 3.65
CA LEU A 67 14.94 -4.23 3.46
C LEU A 67 15.67 -3.86 4.76
N GLU A 68 15.01 -3.91 5.91
CA GLU A 68 15.67 -3.67 7.20
C GLU A 68 16.76 -4.70 7.50
N ASP A 69 16.55 -5.97 7.15
CA ASP A 69 17.58 -7.02 7.24
C ASP A 69 18.79 -6.78 6.30
N LYS A 70 18.61 -5.99 5.26
CA LYS A 70 19.68 -5.54 4.34
C LYS A 70 20.34 -4.23 4.78
N GLY A 71 19.84 -3.57 5.83
CA GLY A 71 20.44 -2.38 6.43
C GLY A 71 19.82 -1.06 5.99
N TYR A 72 18.63 -1.08 5.38
CA TYR A 72 17.85 0.12 5.08
C TYR A 72 17.01 0.53 6.30
N ASP A 73 16.73 1.83 6.44
CA ASP A 73 15.72 2.34 7.39
C ASP A 73 14.40 2.52 6.63
N VAL A 74 13.39 1.69 6.97
CA VAL A 74 12.15 1.64 6.20
C VAL A 74 10.97 2.20 6.97
N THR A 75 10.34 3.23 6.39
CA THR A 75 9.09 3.80 6.89
C THR A 75 7.92 3.33 6.02
N LEU A 76 6.88 2.77 6.66
CA LEU A 76 5.59 2.55 6.02
C LEU A 76 4.71 3.79 6.24
N SER A 77 4.27 4.40 5.15
CA SER A 77 3.39 5.57 5.17
C SER A 77 1.97 5.15 4.81
N LEU A 78 1.04 5.20 5.78
CA LEU A 78 -0.35 4.84 5.54
C LEU A 78 -1.05 5.95 4.75
N LEU A 79 -1.43 5.66 3.52
CA LEU A 79 -1.99 6.59 2.55
C LEU A 79 -3.15 5.93 1.79
N ASP A 80 -4.07 6.74 1.27
CA ASP A 80 -5.04 6.29 0.27
C ASP A 80 -4.40 6.28 -1.12
N MET A 81 -4.93 5.48 -2.07
CA MET A 81 -4.35 5.28 -3.40
C MET A 81 -4.07 6.59 -4.14
N GLY A 82 -5.04 7.51 -4.22
CA GLY A 82 -4.85 8.80 -4.90
C GLY A 82 -3.76 9.67 -4.28
N VAL A 83 -3.64 9.64 -2.94
CA VAL A 83 -2.58 10.36 -2.20
C VAL A 83 -1.22 9.70 -2.44
N THR A 84 -1.18 8.37 -2.53
CA THR A 84 0.02 7.60 -2.87
C THR A 84 0.59 8.02 -4.22
N MET A 85 -0.27 8.14 -5.25
CA MET A 85 0.17 8.58 -6.58
C MET A 85 0.74 10.00 -6.56
N GLU A 86 0.10 10.93 -5.86
CA GLU A 86 0.61 12.30 -5.73
C GLU A 86 1.94 12.35 -4.96
N ALA A 87 2.05 11.59 -3.89
CA ALA A 87 3.27 11.52 -3.07
C ALA A 87 4.46 10.92 -3.85
N LEU A 88 4.24 9.89 -4.68
CA LEU A 88 5.26 9.36 -5.61
C LEU A 88 5.67 10.42 -6.65
N ALA A 89 4.69 11.07 -7.28
CA ALA A 89 4.94 12.08 -8.32
C ALA A 89 5.71 13.30 -7.79
N THR A 90 5.56 13.63 -6.50
CA THR A 90 6.26 14.73 -5.82
C THR A 90 7.52 14.29 -5.07
N SER A 91 7.84 12.98 -5.11
CA SER A 91 8.97 12.37 -4.39
C SER A 91 8.90 12.54 -2.87
N GLU A 92 7.70 12.56 -2.29
CA GLU A 92 7.47 12.54 -0.85
C GLU A 92 7.57 11.11 -0.28
N ILE A 93 7.36 10.10 -1.12
CA ILE A 93 7.60 8.69 -0.84
C ILE A 93 8.39 8.05 -1.98
N ASP A 94 8.96 6.87 -1.74
CA ASP A 94 9.85 6.21 -2.70
C ASP A 94 9.14 5.13 -3.53
N LEU A 95 8.28 4.34 -2.90
CA LEU A 95 7.69 3.14 -3.49
C LEU A 95 6.20 2.99 -3.21
N SER A 96 5.49 2.42 -4.19
CA SER A 96 4.20 1.74 -4.02
C SER A 96 4.32 0.32 -4.60
N LEU A 97 3.82 -0.67 -3.87
CA LEU A 97 3.83 -2.06 -4.28
C LEU A 97 2.48 -2.51 -4.86
N GLU A 98 1.62 -1.55 -5.17
CA GLU A 98 0.20 -1.74 -5.45
C GLU A 98 -0.23 -0.97 -6.70
N ILE A 99 -0.01 -1.57 -7.88
CA ILE A 99 -0.47 -1.02 -9.16
C ILE A 99 -1.09 -2.16 -9.97
N TRP A 100 -2.38 -2.10 -10.18
CA TRP A 100 -3.16 -3.13 -10.87
C TRP A 100 -3.44 -2.75 -12.33
N LEU A 101 -2.84 -3.46 -13.25
CA LEU A 101 -2.96 -3.20 -14.69
C LEU A 101 -3.39 -4.48 -15.45
N PRO A 102 -4.10 -4.33 -16.58
CA PRO A 102 -4.23 -3.11 -17.39
C PRO A 102 -5.48 -2.26 -17.13
N VAL A 103 -6.38 -2.60 -16.20
CA VAL A 103 -7.70 -1.93 -16.11
C VAL A 103 -7.85 -1.08 -14.86
N GLN A 104 -7.62 -1.64 -13.67
CA GLN A 104 -8.01 -0.99 -12.43
C GLN A 104 -7.32 0.37 -12.21
N ASP A 105 -6.02 0.44 -12.42
CA ASP A 105 -5.23 1.65 -12.21
C ASP A 105 -4.78 2.33 -13.52
N ALA A 106 -5.48 2.05 -14.63
CA ALA A 106 -5.18 2.65 -15.92
C ALA A 106 -5.26 4.19 -15.91
N ASN A 107 -6.19 4.76 -15.16
CA ASN A 107 -6.37 6.20 -14.97
C ASN A 107 -5.15 6.84 -14.30
N TYR A 108 -4.56 6.17 -13.31
CA TYR A 108 -3.34 6.62 -12.63
C TYR A 108 -2.12 6.51 -13.53
N LEU A 109 -1.99 5.41 -14.30
CA LEU A 109 -0.93 5.27 -15.27
C LEU A 109 -1.01 6.41 -16.32
N GLU A 110 -2.19 6.68 -16.90
CA GLU A 110 -2.37 7.76 -17.87
C GLU A 110 -2.05 9.14 -17.29
N THR A 111 -2.42 9.37 -16.03
CA THR A 111 -2.24 10.69 -15.37
C THR A 111 -0.78 10.95 -14.99
N TYR A 112 -0.04 9.92 -14.57
CA TYR A 112 1.26 10.08 -13.94
C TYR A 112 2.43 9.45 -14.70
N GLU A 113 2.24 8.95 -15.94
CA GLU A 113 3.28 8.25 -16.72
C GLU A 113 4.59 9.07 -16.91
N ASP A 114 4.50 10.40 -16.90
CA ASP A 114 5.65 11.29 -17.03
C ASP A 114 6.35 11.60 -15.70
N THR A 115 5.74 11.29 -14.56
CA THR A 115 6.19 11.72 -13.22
C THR A 115 6.41 10.58 -12.24
N ILE A 116 5.93 9.39 -12.55
CA ILE A 116 6.14 8.16 -11.77
C ILE A 116 6.77 7.11 -12.67
N ASN A 117 7.67 6.31 -12.12
CA ASN A 117 8.21 5.13 -12.78
C ASN A 117 7.32 3.92 -12.47
N PHE A 118 6.42 3.58 -13.39
CA PHE A 118 5.63 2.35 -13.32
C PHE A 118 6.46 1.18 -13.84
N SER A 119 6.69 0.18 -13.00
CA SER A 119 7.49 -0.97 -13.38
C SER A 119 6.81 -1.81 -14.46
N GLU A 120 7.58 -2.26 -15.45
CA GLU A 120 7.11 -3.27 -16.41
C GLU A 120 7.06 -4.67 -15.80
N SER A 121 7.83 -4.95 -14.73
CA SER A 121 7.78 -6.22 -14.01
C SER A 121 6.54 -6.27 -13.11
N THR A 122 6.05 -7.47 -12.92
CA THR A 122 4.89 -7.76 -12.06
C THR A 122 5.34 -8.65 -10.93
N TRP A 123 4.76 -8.54 -9.77
CA TRP A 123 5.03 -9.50 -8.71
C TRP A 123 3.92 -10.55 -8.58
N PHE A 124 2.71 -10.25 -9.12
CA PHE A 124 1.61 -11.20 -9.19
C PHE A 124 0.93 -11.13 -10.55
N ASP A 125 0.67 -12.28 -11.17
CA ASP A 125 0.23 -12.35 -12.57
C ASP A 125 -1.19 -12.89 -12.77
N ASN A 126 -1.92 -13.22 -11.68
CA ASN A 126 -3.21 -13.90 -11.73
C ASN A 126 -4.31 -13.20 -10.91
N ALA A 127 -4.24 -11.87 -10.83
CA ALA A 127 -5.20 -11.09 -10.08
C ALA A 127 -6.56 -11.00 -10.82
N LYS A 128 -7.63 -10.98 -10.05
CA LYS A 128 -9.00 -10.86 -10.58
C LYS A 128 -9.76 -9.82 -9.77
N VAL A 129 -10.53 -8.99 -10.46
CA VAL A 129 -11.45 -8.01 -9.86
C VAL A 129 -12.85 -8.23 -10.42
N GLY A 130 -13.88 -7.97 -9.63
CA GLY A 130 -15.26 -8.06 -10.08
C GLY A 130 -16.26 -7.84 -8.95
N LEU A 131 -17.53 -7.75 -9.29
CA LEU A 131 -18.59 -7.80 -8.29
C LEU A 131 -18.76 -9.20 -7.74
N VAL A 132 -18.94 -9.30 -6.43
CA VAL A 132 -19.22 -10.57 -5.75
C VAL A 132 -20.56 -10.52 -5.02
N VAL A 133 -21.15 -11.68 -4.89
CA VAL A 133 -22.34 -11.92 -4.05
C VAL A 133 -22.13 -13.21 -3.25
N PRO A 134 -22.85 -13.42 -2.13
CA PRO A 134 -22.88 -14.70 -1.43
C PRO A 134 -23.36 -15.85 -2.34
N THR A 135 -22.77 -17.04 -2.19
CA THR A 135 -23.10 -18.20 -3.04
C THR A 135 -24.52 -18.71 -2.89
N TYR A 136 -25.20 -18.43 -1.75
CA TYR A 136 -26.61 -18.77 -1.54
C TYR A 136 -27.58 -17.95 -2.40
N LEU A 137 -27.15 -16.88 -3.06
CA LEU A 137 -27.95 -16.16 -4.04
C LEU A 137 -27.88 -16.89 -5.40
N GLU A 138 -28.52 -18.06 -5.49
CA GLU A 138 -28.42 -18.97 -6.66
C GLU A 138 -28.94 -18.34 -7.97
N GLU A 139 -29.84 -17.36 -7.88
CA GLU A 139 -30.45 -16.69 -9.06
C GLU A 139 -29.67 -15.51 -9.58
N VAL A 140 -28.63 -15.02 -8.87
CA VAL A 140 -27.79 -13.90 -9.28
C VAL A 140 -26.42 -14.42 -9.65
N ASN A 141 -26.11 -14.50 -10.94
CA ASN A 141 -24.87 -15.09 -11.46
C ASN A 141 -24.10 -14.16 -12.41
N SER A 142 -24.75 -13.11 -12.90
CA SER A 142 -24.18 -12.15 -13.82
C SER A 142 -24.53 -10.74 -13.37
N VAL A 143 -23.69 -9.78 -13.75
CA VAL A 143 -24.00 -8.34 -13.59
C VAL A 143 -25.35 -7.99 -14.25
N GLU A 144 -25.70 -8.68 -15.34
CA GLU A 144 -26.97 -8.49 -16.04
C GLU A 144 -28.22 -8.85 -15.17
N ASP A 145 -28.05 -9.74 -14.18
CA ASP A 145 -29.14 -10.16 -13.29
C ASP A 145 -29.49 -9.10 -12.23
N LEU A 146 -28.56 -8.18 -11.94
CA LEU A 146 -28.69 -7.25 -10.80
C LEU A 146 -29.94 -6.38 -10.87
N ASN A 147 -30.28 -5.82 -12.04
CA ASN A 147 -31.46 -4.97 -12.16
C ASN A 147 -32.77 -5.71 -11.90
N GLU A 148 -32.89 -6.99 -12.28
CA GLU A 148 -34.07 -7.82 -11.99
C GLU A 148 -34.19 -8.07 -10.49
N HIS A 149 -33.07 -8.16 -9.79
CA HIS A 149 -32.98 -8.46 -8.36
C HIS A 149 -32.68 -7.22 -7.49
N LYS A 150 -32.77 -6.01 -8.03
CA LYS A 150 -32.40 -4.74 -7.36
C LYS A 150 -32.98 -4.60 -5.96
N GLU A 151 -34.25 -4.95 -5.78
CA GLU A 151 -34.94 -4.82 -4.49
C GLU A 151 -34.34 -5.72 -3.39
N LEU A 152 -33.62 -6.79 -3.75
CA LEU A 152 -32.91 -7.64 -2.78
C LEU A 152 -31.73 -6.91 -2.14
N PHE A 153 -31.09 -6.02 -2.89
CA PHE A 153 -29.89 -5.28 -2.50
C PHE A 153 -30.20 -3.83 -2.09
N ASP A 154 -31.47 -3.46 -1.93
CA ASP A 154 -31.93 -2.08 -1.70
C ASP A 154 -31.42 -1.09 -2.78
N GLY A 155 -30.97 -1.60 -3.93
CA GLY A 155 -30.35 -0.81 -4.99
C GLY A 155 -28.96 -0.27 -4.64
N GLU A 156 -28.23 -0.92 -3.77
CA GLU A 156 -26.92 -0.49 -3.25
C GLU A 156 -25.83 -1.50 -3.60
N ILE A 157 -24.65 -1.02 -4.00
CA ILE A 157 -23.39 -1.75 -4.10
C ILE A 157 -22.49 -1.23 -2.98
N ILE A 158 -22.09 -2.10 -2.06
CA ILE A 158 -21.23 -1.71 -0.94
C ILE A 158 -19.78 -1.73 -1.40
N GLY A 159 -19.21 -0.54 -1.56
CA GLY A 159 -17.83 -0.35 -2.00
C GLY A 159 -16.86 -0.10 -0.86
N PHE A 160 -15.66 0.32 -1.22
CA PHE A 160 -14.56 0.61 -0.31
C PHE A 160 -13.95 2.00 -0.60
N ASP A 161 -12.65 2.16 -0.56
CA ASP A 161 -11.97 3.45 -0.64
C ASP A 161 -12.23 4.15 -1.99
N SER A 162 -12.86 5.32 -1.95
CA SER A 162 -13.30 6.06 -3.13
C SER A 162 -12.16 6.46 -4.10
N GLY A 163 -10.91 6.40 -3.64
CA GLY A 163 -9.72 6.62 -4.46
C GLY A 163 -9.17 5.38 -5.16
N ALA A 164 -9.73 4.19 -4.88
CA ALA A 164 -9.32 2.97 -5.57
C ALA A 164 -9.80 2.97 -7.03
N GLY A 165 -8.93 2.57 -7.97
CA GLY A 165 -9.30 2.45 -9.36
C GLY A 165 -10.48 1.51 -9.60
N THR A 166 -10.58 0.44 -8.81
CA THR A 166 -11.74 -0.48 -8.82
C THR A 166 -13.08 0.23 -8.57
N MET A 167 -13.11 1.29 -7.76
CA MET A 167 -14.34 2.06 -7.54
C MET A 167 -14.74 2.83 -8.79
N GLU A 168 -13.79 3.44 -9.50
CA GLU A 168 -14.03 4.12 -10.78
C GLU A 168 -14.52 3.12 -11.84
N VAL A 169 -13.89 1.94 -11.93
CA VAL A 169 -14.33 0.86 -12.84
C VAL A 169 -15.72 0.36 -12.47
N THR A 170 -16.07 0.31 -11.17
CA THR A 170 -17.43 -0.07 -10.72
C THR A 170 -18.47 0.97 -11.09
N GLU A 171 -18.15 2.27 -11.01
CA GLU A 171 -19.02 3.35 -11.53
C GLU A 171 -19.23 3.21 -13.04
N GLN A 172 -18.17 2.93 -13.80
CA GLN A 172 -18.26 2.67 -15.23
C GLN A 172 -19.13 1.43 -15.52
N LEU A 173 -19.01 0.35 -14.73
CA LEU A 173 -19.84 -0.84 -14.87
C LEU A 173 -21.33 -0.52 -14.64
N ILE A 174 -21.66 0.31 -13.65
CA ILE A 174 -23.03 0.77 -13.39
C ILE A 174 -23.58 1.47 -14.64
N GLU A 175 -22.78 2.30 -15.30
CA GLU A 175 -23.16 2.99 -16.54
C GLU A 175 -23.30 2.02 -17.72
N ASP A 176 -22.33 1.15 -17.94
CA ASP A 176 -22.28 0.22 -19.06
C ASP A 176 -23.48 -0.74 -19.08
N TYR A 177 -23.86 -1.24 -17.89
CA TYR A 177 -24.99 -2.14 -17.71
C TYR A 177 -26.32 -1.41 -17.44
N ASN A 178 -26.30 -0.08 -17.37
CA ASN A 178 -27.45 0.75 -16.96
C ASN A 178 -28.08 0.23 -15.66
N LEU A 179 -27.23 -0.08 -14.66
CA LEU A 179 -27.69 -0.53 -13.36
C LEU A 179 -28.41 0.60 -12.63
N GLU A 180 -29.52 0.27 -12.00
CA GLU A 180 -30.25 1.20 -11.13
C GLU A 180 -29.75 1.08 -9.68
N PHE A 181 -28.43 1.11 -9.48
CA PHE A 181 -27.75 0.96 -8.21
C PHE A 181 -26.94 2.21 -7.86
N GLU A 182 -26.76 2.43 -6.57
CA GLU A 182 -25.85 3.42 -6.01
C GLU A 182 -24.61 2.72 -5.44
N LEU A 183 -23.42 3.16 -5.83
CA LEU A 183 -22.16 2.70 -5.25
C LEU A 183 -21.88 3.47 -3.97
N LEU A 184 -21.85 2.78 -2.84
CA LEU A 184 -21.63 3.38 -1.52
C LEU A 184 -20.17 3.22 -1.10
N PRO A 185 -19.36 4.29 -1.08
CA PRO A 185 -17.98 4.21 -0.65
C PRO A 185 -17.87 3.98 0.86
N SER A 186 -16.88 3.21 1.27
CA SER A 186 -16.55 2.97 2.67
C SER A 186 -15.03 2.83 2.86
N SER A 187 -14.58 1.88 3.64
CA SER A 187 -13.21 1.37 3.66
C SER A 187 -13.23 -0.14 3.48
N GLU A 188 -12.13 -0.77 3.05
CA GLU A 188 -12.09 -2.22 2.93
C GLU A 188 -12.53 -2.93 4.23
N PRO A 189 -12.00 -2.62 5.44
CA PRO A 189 -12.46 -3.27 6.65
C PRO A 189 -13.96 -3.10 6.93
N ALA A 190 -14.55 -1.96 6.57
CA ALA A 190 -15.97 -1.72 6.74
C ALA A 190 -16.80 -2.52 5.72
N MET A 191 -16.35 -2.61 4.48
CA MET A 191 -16.96 -3.44 3.43
C MET A 191 -16.93 -4.93 3.82
N ILE A 192 -15.77 -5.43 4.25
CA ILE A 192 -15.61 -6.83 4.70
C ILE A 192 -16.50 -7.12 5.91
N ALA A 193 -16.60 -6.19 6.86
CA ALA A 193 -17.50 -6.34 8.00
C ALA A 193 -18.98 -6.38 7.57
N ALA A 194 -19.38 -5.58 6.57
CA ALA A 194 -20.73 -5.61 6.00
C ALA A 194 -21.02 -6.95 5.30
N ILE A 195 -20.05 -7.48 4.52
CA ILE A 195 -20.14 -8.80 3.89
C ILE A 195 -20.32 -9.89 4.94
N GLY A 196 -19.48 -9.88 6.00
CA GLY A 196 -19.57 -10.85 7.09
C GLY A 196 -20.93 -10.82 7.79
N GLN A 197 -21.43 -9.62 8.09
CA GLN A 197 -22.74 -9.45 8.71
C GLN A 197 -23.88 -9.95 7.81
N ALA A 198 -23.84 -9.64 6.52
CA ALA A 198 -24.83 -10.11 5.56
C ALA A 198 -24.85 -11.64 5.49
N ILE A 199 -23.67 -12.27 5.42
CA ILE A 199 -23.56 -13.75 5.37
C ILE A 199 -24.06 -14.40 6.66
N GLU A 200 -23.72 -13.86 7.84
CA GLU A 200 -24.20 -14.37 9.12
C GLU A 200 -25.72 -14.33 9.24
N ASN A 201 -26.38 -13.35 8.63
CA ASN A 201 -27.82 -13.18 8.63
C ASN A 201 -28.54 -13.82 7.42
N GLU A 202 -27.81 -14.42 6.48
CA GLU A 202 -28.31 -14.86 5.17
C GLU A 202 -29.00 -13.73 4.38
N GLU A 203 -28.46 -12.50 4.49
CA GLU A 203 -28.97 -11.30 3.80
C GLU A 203 -28.22 -11.07 2.47
N PRO A 204 -28.89 -10.52 1.43
CA PRO A 204 -28.22 -10.19 0.18
C PRO A 204 -27.23 -9.05 0.34
N ILE A 205 -26.09 -9.18 -0.32
CA ILE A 205 -25.08 -8.11 -0.47
C ILE A 205 -24.38 -8.25 -1.81
N VAL A 206 -24.01 -7.14 -2.43
CA VAL A 206 -23.16 -7.08 -3.61
C VAL A 206 -22.05 -6.05 -3.37
N SER A 207 -20.81 -6.44 -3.68
CA SER A 207 -19.62 -5.60 -3.44
C SER A 207 -18.58 -5.82 -4.53
N PRO A 208 -17.77 -4.82 -4.92
CA PRO A 208 -16.55 -5.05 -5.66
C PRO A 208 -15.53 -5.72 -4.74
N LEU A 209 -14.88 -6.77 -5.23
CA LEU A 209 -13.80 -7.47 -4.54
C LEU A 209 -12.75 -7.93 -5.53
N TRP A 210 -11.63 -8.36 -4.98
CA TRP A 210 -10.48 -8.83 -5.75
C TRP A 210 -9.87 -10.11 -5.17
N SER A 211 -9.06 -10.77 -5.96
CA SER A 211 -8.21 -11.88 -5.56
C SER A 211 -6.78 -11.59 -6.02
N PRO A 212 -5.78 -11.78 -5.15
CA PRO A 212 -5.79 -12.50 -3.87
C PRO A 212 -6.43 -11.70 -2.72
N HIS A 213 -7.19 -12.37 -1.86
CA HIS A 213 -7.81 -11.78 -0.66
C HIS A 213 -8.30 -12.89 0.28
N SER A 214 -8.04 -12.76 1.57
CA SER A 214 -8.43 -13.71 2.63
C SER A 214 -9.95 -13.90 2.76
N VAL A 215 -10.75 -12.92 2.33
CA VAL A 215 -12.22 -12.97 2.37
C VAL A 215 -12.81 -14.24 1.76
N PHE A 216 -12.19 -14.77 0.68
CA PHE A 216 -12.65 -15.99 0.01
C PHE A 216 -12.34 -17.28 0.78
N SER A 217 -11.40 -17.23 1.73
CA SER A 217 -11.16 -18.32 2.67
C SER A 217 -12.15 -18.29 3.83
N ASN A 218 -12.68 -17.11 4.17
CA ASN A 218 -13.56 -16.90 5.31
C ASN A 218 -15.04 -17.00 4.97
N TYR A 219 -15.44 -16.69 3.73
CA TYR A 219 -16.84 -16.60 3.31
C TYR A 219 -17.08 -17.24 1.94
N ASP A 220 -18.24 -17.86 1.81
CA ASP A 220 -18.69 -18.46 0.56
C ASP A 220 -19.23 -17.39 -0.40
N LEU A 221 -18.34 -16.77 -1.15
CA LEU A 221 -18.62 -15.74 -2.15
C LEU A 221 -18.43 -16.27 -3.58
N LYS A 222 -19.12 -15.67 -4.53
CA LYS A 222 -18.90 -15.89 -5.96
C LYS A 222 -18.81 -14.57 -6.70
N PHE A 223 -17.88 -14.51 -7.66
CA PHE A 223 -17.84 -13.42 -8.64
C PHE A 223 -19.00 -13.55 -9.61
N LEU A 224 -19.64 -12.43 -9.92
CA LEU A 224 -20.60 -12.34 -11.01
C LEU A 224 -19.89 -12.37 -12.37
N ASP A 225 -20.51 -12.99 -13.35
CA ASP A 225 -20.07 -12.90 -14.72
C ASP A 225 -20.24 -11.45 -15.22
N ASP A 226 -19.21 -10.95 -15.90
CA ASP A 226 -19.17 -9.62 -16.55
C ASP A 226 -19.06 -9.81 -18.09
N PRO A 227 -20.17 -9.99 -18.81
CA PRO A 227 -20.15 -10.23 -20.25
C PRO A 227 -19.58 -9.06 -21.07
N GLN A 228 -19.70 -7.82 -20.59
CA GLN A 228 -19.13 -6.63 -21.27
C GLN A 228 -17.65 -6.44 -20.96
N LYS A 229 -17.13 -7.15 -19.94
CA LYS A 229 -15.74 -7.09 -19.49
C LYS A 229 -15.29 -5.69 -19.05
N THR A 230 -16.14 -4.98 -18.36
CA THR A 230 -15.81 -3.66 -17.81
C THR A 230 -14.69 -3.79 -16.77
N PHE A 231 -14.70 -4.84 -15.92
CA PHE A 231 -13.57 -5.16 -15.05
C PHE A 231 -12.35 -5.76 -15.78
N GLY A 232 -12.43 -5.92 -17.11
CA GLY A 232 -11.34 -6.51 -17.88
C GLY A 232 -11.29 -8.03 -17.78
N GLY A 233 -10.08 -8.54 -17.55
CA GLY A 233 -9.81 -9.98 -17.44
C GLY A 233 -8.90 -10.26 -16.27
N VAL A 234 -7.80 -10.96 -16.53
CA VAL A 234 -6.74 -11.15 -15.52
C VAL A 234 -5.95 -9.85 -15.39
N GLU A 235 -5.88 -9.36 -14.18
CA GLU A 235 -5.03 -8.24 -13.81
C GLU A 235 -3.65 -8.74 -13.35
N LYS A 236 -2.68 -7.84 -13.37
CA LYS A 236 -1.35 -8.06 -12.86
C LYS A 236 -0.98 -6.98 -11.89
N ILE A 237 -0.29 -7.34 -10.83
CA ILE A 237 0.13 -6.38 -9.83
C ILE A 237 1.60 -6.02 -10.06
N HIS A 238 1.83 -4.72 -10.23
CA HIS A 238 3.12 -4.10 -10.44
C HIS A 238 3.52 -3.30 -9.21
N HIS A 239 4.76 -2.84 -9.17
CA HIS A 239 5.20 -1.78 -8.28
C HIS A 239 5.44 -0.49 -9.06
N ALA A 240 5.43 0.63 -8.36
CA ALA A 240 5.81 1.93 -8.89
C ALA A 240 6.78 2.63 -7.95
N SER A 241 7.61 3.51 -8.49
CA SER A 241 8.56 4.29 -7.71
C SER A 241 8.59 5.74 -8.15
N ARG A 242 9.05 6.64 -7.28
CA ARG A 242 9.40 8.00 -7.70
C ARG A 242 10.47 7.98 -8.79
N LEU A 243 10.52 9.02 -9.58
CA LEU A 243 11.63 9.19 -10.54
C LEU A 243 12.97 9.27 -9.80
N GLY A 244 14.02 8.65 -10.36
CA GLY A 244 15.36 8.59 -9.78
C GLY A 244 15.58 7.50 -8.73
N PHE A 245 14.53 6.76 -8.31
CA PHE A 245 14.68 5.69 -7.32
C PHE A 245 15.64 4.59 -7.76
N GLU A 246 15.64 4.22 -9.06
CA GLU A 246 16.55 3.19 -9.58
C GLU A 246 18.03 3.62 -9.53
N GLU A 247 18.30 4.92 -9.68
CA GLU A 247 19.65 5.46 -9.55
C GLU A 247 20.11 5.54 -8.09
N ASP A 248 19.19 5.88 -7.18
CA ASP A 248 19.47 6.00 -5.76
C ASP A 248 19.61 4.62 -5.09
N HIS A 249 18.74 3.66 -5.45
CA HIS A 249 18.64 2.32 -4.84
C HIS A 249 18.68 1.19 -5.89
N PRO A 250 19.79 1.03 -6.64
CA PRO A 250 19.84 0.08 -7.76
C PRO A 250 19.68 -1.39 -7.34
N GLU A 251 20.14 -1.77 -6.14
CA GLU A 251 20.00 -3.15 -5.63
C GLU A 251 18.52 -3.44 -5.30
N VAL A 252 17.82 -2.53 -4.61
CA VAL A 252 16.40 -2.68 -4.28
C VAL A 252 15.56 -2.76 -5.54
N SER A 253 15.86 -1.92 -6.54
CA SER A 253 15.17 -1.95 -7.84
C SER A 253 15.33 -3.29 -8.55
N GLU A 254 16.51 -3.92 -8.47
CA GLU A 254 16.74 -5.26 -9.03
C GLU A 254 15.97 -6.33 -8.23
N TRP A 255 15.95 -6.26 -6.91
CA TRP A 255 15.19 -7.18 -6.07
C TRP A 255 13.69 -7.13 -6.36
N LEU A 256 13.13 -5.93 -6.48
CA LEU A 256 11.72 -5.73 -6.84
C LEU A 256 11.39 -6.27 -8.24
N LYS A 257 12.32 -6.21 -9.20
CA LYS A 257 12.15 -6.81 -10.53
C LYS A 257 12.17 -8.33 -10.50
N ASN A 258 12.92 -8.93 -9.56
CA ASN A 258 13.01 -10.38 -9.38
C ASN A 258 11.84 -10.95 -8.56
N TRP A 259 11.16 -10.10 -7.78
CA TRP A 259 10.08 -10.50 -6.90
C TRP A 259 8.90 -11.08 -7.69
N LYS A 260 8.48 -12.28 -7.30
CA LYS A 260 7.32 -12.99 -7.83
C LYS A 260 6.68 -13.80 -6.72
N MET A 261 5.35 -13.81 -6.70
CA MET A 261 4.54 -14.67 -5.82
C MET A 261 3.44 -15.35 -6.63
N ASP A 262 3.09 -16.55 -6.24
CA ASP A 262 1.91 -17.24 -6.73
C ASP A 262 0.72 -17.13 -5.74
N ASP A 263 -0.41 -17.76 -6.10
CA ASP A 263 -1.64 -17.69 -5.30
C ASP A 263 -1.47 -18.29 -3.89
N GLU A 264 -0.64 -19.35 -3.74
CA GLU A 264 -0.38 -20.02 -2.46
C GLU A 264 0.50 -19.14 -1.57
N GLU A 265 1.58 -18.62 -2.13
CA GLU A 265 2.56 -17.77 -1.42
C GLU A 265 1.95 -16.46 -0.88
N ILE A 266 1.18 -15.75 -1.72
CA ILE A 266 0.52 -14.51 -1.27
C ILE A 266 -0.64 -14.80 -0.30
N GLY A 267 -1.40 -15.88 -0.53
CA GLY A 267 -2.46 -16.29 0.38
C GLY A 267 -1.93 -16.62 1.77
N GLU A 268 -0.86 -17.40 1.85
CA GLU A 268 -0.20 -17.71 3.13
C GLU A 268 0.34 -16.43 3.80
N LEU A 269 1.01 -15.55 3.07
CA LEU A 269 1.51 -14.29 3.64
C LEU A 269 0.40 -13.45 4.24
N ILE A 270 -0.74 -13.30 3.54
CA ILE A 270 -1.91 -12.58 4.05
C ILE A 270 -2.41 -13.25 5.35
N ASP A 271 -2.54 -14.57 5.37
CA ASP A 271 -3.02 -15.31 6.55
C ASP A 271 -2.09 -15.13 7.76
N TYR A 272 -0.77 -15.16 7.56
CA TYR A 272 0.21 -14.90 8.63
C TYR A 272 0.08 -13.48 9.19
N VAL A 273 -0.03 -12.50 8.30
CA VAL A 273 -0.09 -11.08 8.67
C VAL A 273 -1.41 -10.74 9.37
N GLU A 274 -2.55 -11.24 8.88
CA GLU A 274 -3.86 -11.00 9.49
C GLU A 274 -4.06 -11.75 10.82
N SER A 275 -3.40 -12.90 10.99
CA SER A 275 -3.51 -13.70 12.21
C SER A 275 -2.63 -13.18 13.34
N ALA A 276 -1.64 -12.34 13.05
CA ALA A 276 -0.73 -11.78 14.02
C ALA A 276 -1.35 -10.57 14.76
N GLU A 277 -0.89 -10.31 15.99
CA GLU A 277 -1.26 -9.09 16.72
C GLU A 277 -0.64 -7.83 16.08
N ASP A 278 0.58 -7.97 15.53
CA ASP A 278 1.29 -6.94 14.76
C ASP A 278 1.57 -7.52 13.36
N PRO A 279 1.11 -6.86 12.26
CA PRO A 279 1.37 -7.27 10.89
C PRO A 279 2.85 -7.55 10.58
N LEU A 280 3.75 -6.77 11.20
CA LEU A 280 5.19 -6.95 11.02
C LEU A 280 5.69 -8.28 11.59
N ASP A 281 5.12 -8.74 12.69
CA ASP A 281 5.49 -10.03 13.30
C ASP A 281 5.00 -11.19 12.44
N GLY A 282 3.79 -11.11 11.87
CA GLY A 282 3.29 -12.09 10.90
C GLY A 282 4.17 -12.19 9.65
N ALA A 283 4.58 -11.04 9.11
CA ALA A 283 5.49 -10.99 7.97
C ALA A 283 6.86 -11.62 8.28
N LYS A 284 7.42 -11.39 9.47
CA LYS A 284 8.67 -12.03 9.92
C LYS A 284 8.54 -13.55 10.00
N GLU A 285 7.44 -14.04 10.58
CA GLU A 285 7.19 -15.47 10.74
C GLU A 285 7.11 -16.16 9.37
N TRP A 286 6.35 -15.57 8.43
CA TRP A 286 6.30 -16.06 7.05
C TRP A 286 7.68 -16.05 6.36
N ILE A 287 8.46 -14.96 6.50
CA ILE A 287 9.82 -14.86 5.94
C ILE A 287 10.74 -15.93 6.49
N GLU A 288 10.66 -16.25 7.80
CA GLU A 288 11.48 -17.31 8.42
C GLU A 288 11.23 -18.68 7.77
N GLU A 289 10.01 -18.97 7.35
CA GLU A 289 9.64 -20.22 6.68
C GLU A 289 9.95 -20.22 5.17
N ASN A 290 10.07 -19.02 4.54
CA ASN A 290 10.24 -18.85 3.10
C ASN A 290 11.63 -18.30 2.68
N GLN A 291 12.69 -18.55 3.47
CA GLN A 291 14.04 -18.04 3.26
C GLN A 291 14.64 -18.38 1.88
N GLU A 292 14.31 -19.53 1.32
CA GLU A 292 14.81 -19.96 0.01
C GLU A 292 14.19 -19.10 -1.11
N LEU A 293 12.88 -18.85 -1.03
CA LEU A 293 12.14 -17.99 -1.94
C LEU A 293 12.66 -16.55 -1.88
N ILE A 294 12.75 -15.98 -0.67
CA ILE A 294 13.28 -14.62 -0.47
C ILE A 294 14.71 -14.52 -1.05
N GLY A 295 15.54 -15.54 -0.81
CA GLY A 295 16.91 -15.60 -1.34
C GLY A 295 16.97 -15.60 -2.87
N GLU A 296 15.90 -15.95 -3.58
CA GLU A 296 15.81 -15.83 -5.03
C GLU A 296 15.59 -14.40 -5.50
N TRP A 297 14.87 -13.61 -4.73
CA TRP A 297 14.56 -12.21 -5.07
C TRP A 297 15.73 -11.27 -4.80
N VAL A 298 16.42 -11.46 -3.66
CA VAL A 298 17.46 -10.54 -3.15
C VAL A 298 18.90 -11.01 -3.43
N LYS A 299 19.12 -11.52 -4.64
CA LYS A 299 20.45 -12.02 -5.09
C LYS A 299 21.41 -10.89 -5.42
#